data_627cde7eece2d7b1b4cd2aa451bd9b16
#
_entry.id   627cde7eece2d7b1b4cd2aa451bd9b16
#
_cell.length_a   1.000
_cell.length_b   1.000
_cell.length_c   1.000
_cell.angle_alpha   90.00
_cell.angle_beta   90.00
_cell.angle_gamma   90.00
#
_symmetry.space_group_name_H-M   'P 1'
#
loop_
_entity.id
_entity.type
_entity.pdbx_description
1 polymer ?
#
loop_
_entity_poly.entity_id
_entity_poly.type
_entity_poly.pdbx_seq_one_letter_code
_entity_poly.pdbx_strand_id
1 'polypeptide(L)'
;MSLKILIVEDDLPTLKLLEETLKIEGFEIDSVMLAREAIERIEEIRDGKREKPDLILLDLILPDMNGIEVLKELKKYPETKDIKIFAFTNYTDPEMNKQLIKEGVDKIILKAEISLKELCEIIRKEISQK
;
A
#
# COMPACT_ATOMS: atom_id res chain seq x y z
N MET A 1 -7.36 8.20 -17.82
CA MET A 1 -6.02 7.82 -17.32
C MET A 1 -6.16 6.82 -16.19
N SER A 2 -5.32 5.78 -16.22
CA SER A 2 -5.38 4.76 -15.20
C SER A 2 -4.68 5.21 -13.93
N LEU A 3 -5.29 4.90 -12.79
CA LEU A 3 -4.68 5.11 -11.48
C LEU A 3 -3.78 3.91 -11.17
N LYS A 4 -2.64 4.17 -10.55
CA LYS A 4 -1.63 3.15 -10.28
C LYS A 4 -1.59 2.78 -8.81
N ILE A 5 -1.58 1.48 -8.52
CA ILE A 5 -1.53 0.97 -7.16
C ILE A 5 -0.33 0.03 -7.03
N LEU A 6 0.49 0.27 -6.02
CA LEU A 6 1.54 -0.67 -5.63
C LEU A 6 0.99 -1.53 -4.48
N ILE A 7 0.97 -2.83 -4.67
CA ILE A 7 0.52 -3.78 -3.65
C ILE A 7 1.74 -4.44 -3.02
N VAL A 8 1.80 -4.43 -1.69
CA VAL A 8 2.85 -5.11 -0.93
C VAL A 8 2.16 -6.20 -0.10
N GLU A 9 2.26 -7.45 -0.55
CA GLU A 9 1.51 -8.57 -0.01
C GLU A 9 2.28 -9.87 -0.25
N ASP A 10 2.53 -10.65 0.82
CA ASP A 10 3.30 -11.88 0.71
C ASP A 10 2.46 -13.15 0.51
N ASP A 11 1.15 -13.08 0.82
CA ASP A 11 0.27 -14.23 0.61
C ASP A 11 -0.17 -14.30 -0.85
N LEU A 12 0.36 -15.28 -1.57
CA LEU A 12 0.14 -15.35 -3.01
C LEU A 12 -1.33 -15.44 -3.43
N PRO A 13 -2.18 -16.25 -2.80
CA PRO A 13 -3.60 -16.26 -3.15
C PRO A 13 -4.27 -14.90 -2.94
N THR A 14 -3.97 -14.22 -1.84
CA THR A 14 -4.49 -12.88 -1.57
C THR A 14 -4.01 -11.88 -2.62
N LEU A 15 -2.72 -11.93 -2.94
CA LEU A 15 -2.13 -11.04 -3.94
C LEU A 15 -2.79 -11.22 -5.30
N LYS A 16 -2.97 -12.46 -5.74
CA LYS A 16 -3.60 -12.74 -7.04
C LYS A 16 -5.04 -12.25 -7.10
N LEU A 17 -5.78 -12.43 -6.02
CA LEU A 17 -7.16 -11.98 -5.94
C LEU A 17 -7.23 -10.44 -5.98
N LEU A 18 -6.34 -9.76 -5.25
CA LEU A 18 -6.24 -8.30 -5.29
C LEU A 18 -5.89 -7.81 -6.69
N GLU A 19 -4.89 -8.43 -7.32
CA GLU A 19 -4.47 -8.04 -8.67
C GLU A 19 -5.62 -8.17 -9.66
N GLU A 20 -6.31 -9.30 -9.67
CA GLU A 20 -7.43 -9.52 -10.57
C GLU A 20 -8.55 -8.52 -10.36
N THR A 21 -8.95 -8.35 -9.09
CA THR A 21 -10.07 -7.47 -8.75
C THR A 21 -9.77 -6.02 -9.13
N LEU A 22 -8.58 -5.55 -8.77
CA LEU A 22 -8.21 -4.16 -9.03
C LEU A 22 -8.01 -3.89 -10.52
N LYS A 23 -7.46 -4.85 -11.26
CA LYS A 23 -7.32 -4.72 -12.72
C LYS A 23 -8.68 -4.64 -13.40
N ILE A 24 -9.63 -5.47 -13.00
CA ILE A 24 -10.99 -5.44 -13.55
C ILE A 24 -11.63 -4.08 -13.29
N GLU A 25 -11.33 -3.47 -12.13
CA GLU A 25 -11.84 -2.15 -11.78
C GLU A 25 -11.10 -1.01 -12.49
N GLY A 26 -10.12 -1.31 -13.32
CA GLY A 26 -9.44 -0.32 -14.15
C GLY A 26 -8.14 0.23 -13.61
N PHE A 27 -7.63 -0.31 -12.51
CA PHE A 27 -6.36 0.15 -11.96
C PHE A 27 -5.17 -0.52 -12.64
N GLU A 28 -4.07 0.21 -12.77
CA GLU A 28 -2.78 -0.37 -13.13
C GLU A 28 -2.11 -0.87 -11.85
N ILE A 29 -1.58 -2.08 -11.88
CA ILE A 29 -1.05 -2.73 -10.69
C ILE A 29 0.43 -3.04 -10.85
N ASP A 30 1.20 -2.66 -9.84
CA ASP A 30 2.54 -3.17 -9.59
C ASP A 30 2.46 -3.89 -8.24
N SER A 31 3.17 -4.99 -8.07
CA SER A 31 3.12 -5.73 -6.82
C SER A 31 4.47 -6.29 -6.44
N VAL A 32 4.71 -6.34 -5.14
CA VAL A 32 5.89 -6.97 -4.55
C VAL A 32 5.45 -7.81 -3.35
N MET A 33 6.25 -8.79 -2.98
CA MET A 33 5.93 -9.72 -1.90
C MET A 33 6.79 -9.53 -0.65
N LEU A 34 7.81 -8.69 -0.73
CA LEU A 34 8.73 -8.43 0.38
C LEU A 34 8.80 -6.95 0.69
N ALA A 35 8.99 -6.61 1.95
CA ALA A 35 9.19 -5.22 2.36
C ALA A 35 10.43 -4.63 1.69
N ARG A 36 11.51 -5.41 1.57
CA ARG A 36 12.73 -4.98 0.89
C ARG A 36 12.45 -4.55 -0.55
N GLU A 37 11.61 -5.30 -1.26
CA GLU A 37 11.25 -4.96 -2.63
C GLU A 37 10.43 -3.67 -2.70
N ALA A 38 9.54 -3.46 -1.72
CA ALA A 38 8.79 -2.21 -1.63
C ALA A 38 9.72 -1.02 -1.40
N ILE A 39 10.70 -1.19 -0.53
CA ILE A 39 11.70 -0.15 -0.25
C ILE A 39 12.51 0.16 -1.51
N GLU A 40 12.89 -0.86 -2.28
CA GLU A 40 13.58 -0.67 -3.57
C GLU A 40 12.72 0.15 -4.54
N ARG A 41 11.41 -0.10 -4.60
CA ARG A 41 10.49 0.69 -5.42
C ARG A 41 10.48 2.16 -4.98
N ILE A 42 10.43 2.39 -3.67
CA ILE A 42 10.45 3.74 -3.10
C ILE A 42 11.74 4.47 -3.49
N GLU A 43 12.87 3.79 -3.40
CA GLU A 43 14.16 4.37 -3.78
C GLU A 43 14.23 4.70 -5.27
N GLU A 44 13.67 3.83 -6.12
CA GLU A 44 13.60 4.08 -7.56
C GLU A 44 12.72 5.30 -7.88
N ILE A 45 11.61 5.46 -7.16
CA ILE A 45 10.74 6.63 -7.31
C ILE A 45 11.50 7.90 -6.89
N ARG A 46 12.17 7.85 -5.74
CA ARG A 46 12.99 8.95 -5.24
C ARG A 46 14.02 9.40 -6.29
N ASP A 47 14.65 8.45 -6.95
CA ASP A 47 15.71 8.70 -7.92
C ASP A 47 15.20 9.04 -9.32
N GLY A 48 13.88 9.11 -9.50
CA GLY A 48 13.29 9.43 -10.81
C GLY A 48 13.32 8.29 -11.80
N LYS A 49 13.60 7.07 -11.33
CA LYS A 49 13.70 5.88 -12.19
C LYS A 49 12.40 5.13 -12.37
N ARG A 50 11.39 5.50 -11.61
CA ARG A 50 10.08 4.83 -11.60
C ARG A 50 9.00 5.85 -11.34
N GLU A 51 7.88 5.68 -12.01
CA GLU A 51 6.71 6.53 -11.84
C GLU A 51 6.05 6.31 -10.48
N LYS A 52 5.55 7.39 -9.88
CA LYS A 52 4.84 7.30 -8.59
C LYS A 52 3.54 6.54 -8.73
N PRO A 53 3.22 5.62 -7.81
CA PRO A 53 1.87 5.11 -7.71
C PRO A 53 0.95 6.17 -7.09
N ASP A 54 -0.35 6.04 -7.33
CA ASP A 54 -1.34 6.90 -6.69
C ASP A 54 -1.64 6.43 -5.28
N LEU A 55 -1.42 5.14 -5.00
CA LEU A 55 -1.67 4.53 -3.71
C LEU A 55 -0.76 3.33 -3.51
N ILE A 56 -0.31 3.16 -2.27
CA ILE A 56 0.36 1.93 -1.84
C ILE A 56 -0.58 1.19 -0.90
N LEU A 57 -0.83 -0.09 -1.20
CA LEU A 57 -1.63 -0.97 -0.35
C LEU A 57 -0.64 -1.91 0.34
N LEU A 58 -0.47 -1.73 1.65
CA LEU A 58 0.64 -2.32 2.40
C LEU A 58 0.16 -3.29 3.47
N ASP A 59 0.56 -4.57 3.36
CA ASP A 59 0.41 -5.50 4.47
C ASP A 59 1.52 -5.21 5.50
N LEU A 60 1.18 -5.32 6.76
CA LEU A 60 2.11 -5.04 7.85
C LEU A 60 2.95 -6.27 8.24
N ILE A 61 2.40 -7.46 8.03
CA ILE A 61 3.07 -8.70 8.41
C ILE A 61 3.72 -9.30 7.18
N LEU A 62 5.00 -8.97 6.99
CA LEU A 62 5.77 -9.43 5.84
C LEU A 62 6.90 -10.35 6.32
N PRO A 63 7.38 -11.27 5.46
CA PRO A 63 8.34 -12.29 5.92
C PRO A 63 9.71 -11.73 6.27
N ASP A 64 10.11 -10.62 5.66
CA ASP A 64 11.46 -10.07 5.84
C ASP A 64 11.54 -8.95 6.87
N MET A 65 10.44 -8.21 7.09
CA MET A 65 10.41 -7.16 8.14
C MET A 65 8.97 -6.68 8.34
N ASN A 66 8.74 -5.94 9.41
CA ASN A 66 7.44 -5.32 9.67
C ASN A 66 7.17 -4.25 8.61
N GLY A 67 5.94 -4.24 8.06
CA GLY A 67 5.55 -3.29 7.02
C GLY A 67 5.67 -1.83 7.43
N ILE A 68 5.67 -1.52 8.74
CA ILE A 68 5.85 -0.14 9.20
C ILE A 68 7.18 0.44 8.72
N GLU A 69 8.19 -0.42 8.47
CA GLU A 69 9.47 0.04 7.94
C GLU A 69 9.34 0.58 6.52
N VAL A 70 8.40 0.02 5.74
CA VAL A 70 8.08 0.53 4.40
C VAL A 70 7.47 1.92 4.51
N LEU A 71 6.53 2.10 5.44
CA LEU A 71 5.90 3.39 5.68
C LEU A 71 6.93 4.45 6.10
N LYS A 72 7.82 4.09 7.01
CA LYS A 72 8.88 5.00 7.46
C LYS A 72 9.78 5.42 6.29
N GLU A 73 10.14 4.47 5.44
CA GLU A 73 10.97 4.76 4.27
C GLU A 73 10.26 5.70 3.30
N LEU A 74 8.97 5.47 3.07
CA LEU A 74 8.15 6.32 2.20
C LEU A 74 8.15 7.77 2.67
N LYS A 75 8.04 7.98 3.98
CA LYS A 75 7.93 9.33 4.56
C LYS A 75 9.27 10.05 4.68
N LYS A 76 10.37 9.35 4.41
CA LYS A 76 11.72 9.87 4.54
C LYS A 76 12.10 10.87 3.43
N TYR A 77 11.52 10.75 2.25
CA TYR A 77 11.94 11.52 1.07
C TYR A 77 10.85 12.48 0.58
N PRO A 78 11.23 13.71 0.18
CA PRO A 78 10.26 14.65 -0.39
C PRO A 78 9.53 14.10 -1.61
N GLU A 79 10.23 13.27 -2.39
CA GLU A 79 9.67 12.70 -3.63
C GLU A 79 8.60 11.65 -3.39
N THR A 80 8.55 11.05 -2.20
CA THR A 80 7.64 9.93 -1.93
C THR A 80 6.69 10.16 -0.76
N LYS A 81 6.97 11.13 0.10
CA LYS A 81 6.21 11.29 1.36
C LYS A 81 4.73 11.58 1.17
N ASP A 82 4.34 12.14 0.04
CA ASP A 82 2.94 12.50 -0.23
C ASP A 82 2.14 11.40 -0.94
N ILE A 83 2.78 10.27 -1.26
CA ILE A 83 2.07 9.13 -1.84
C ILE A 83 1.10 8.58 -0.80
N LYS A 84 -0.16 8.39 -1.20
CA LYS A 84 -1.18 7.81 -0.32
C LYS A 84 -0.82 6.37 0.02
N ILE A 85 -1.00 5.98 1.28
CA ILE A 85 -0.70 4.63 1.73
C ILE A 85 -1.74 4.13 2.72
N PHE A 86 -2.29 2.95 2.45
CA PHE A 86 -3.22 2.24 3.32
C PHE A 86 -2.51 1.03 3.89
N ALA A 87 -2.63 0.83 5.20
CA ALA A 87 -2.29 -0.46 5.80
C ALA A 87 -3.48 -1.39 5.56
N PHE A 88 -3.24 -2.55 4.97
CA PHE A 88 -4.26 -3.53 4.65
C PHE A 88 -3.78 -4.89 5.16
N THR A 89 -4.24 -5.29 6.34
CA THR A 89 -3.62 -6.36 7.11
C THR A 89 -4.66 -7.23 7.82
N ASN A 90 -4.27 -8.45 8.18
CA ASN A 90 -5.12 -9.35 8.96
C ASN A 90 -5.15 -8.98 10.43
N TYR A 91 -4.13 -8.28 10.91
CA TYR A 91 -4.00 -8.01 12.36
C TYR A 91 -3.38 -6.65 12.62
N THR A 92 -3.92 -5.98 13.62
CA THR A 92 -3.32 -4.80 14.21
C THR A 92 -3.76 -4.71 15.68
N ASP A 93 -3.11 -3.86 16.46
CA ASP A 93 -3.45 -3.61 17.85
C ASP A 93 -3.30 -2.11 18.16
N PRO A 94 -3.76 -1.62 19.34
CA PRO A 94 -3.70 -0.19 19.64
C PRO A 94 -2.31 0.42 19.56
N GLU A 95 -1.28 -0.32 19.97
CA GLU A 95 0.10 0.15 19.95
C GLU A 95 0.58 0.32 18.51
N MET A 96 0.33 -0.67 17.66
CA MET A 96 0.67 -0.64 16.25
C MET A 96 -0.08 0.50 15.54
N ASN A 97 -1.37 0.67 15.85
CA ASN A 97 -2.17 1.74 15.27
C ASN A 97 -1.61 3.12 15.59
N LYS A 98 -1.17 3.32 16.84
CA LYS A 98 -0.53 4.59 17.23
C LYS A 98 0.72 4.87 16.42
N GLN A 99 1.56 3.84 16.22
CA GLN A 99 2.77 3.98 15.42
C GLN A 99 2.45 4.33 13.97
N LEU A 100 1.49 3.63 13.38
CA LEU A 100 1.07 3.88 12.00
C LEU A 100 0.56 5.29 11.80
N ILE A 101 -0.29 5.76 12.70
CA ILE A 101 -0.84 7.10 12.64
C ILE A 101 0.27 8.15 12.80
N LYS A 102 1.18 7.92 13.73
CA LYS A 102 2.32 8.81 13.96
C LYS A 102 3.20 8.92 12.71
N GLU A 103 3.39 7.81 12.00
CA GLU A 103 4.21 7.78 10.78
C GLU A 103 3.46 8.27 9.54
N GLY A 104 2.17 8.61 9.67
CA GLY A 104 1.44 9.24 8.59
C GLY A 104 0.67 8.32 7.64
N VAL A 105 0.26 7.14 8.11
CA VAL A 105 -0.60 6.27 7.31
C VAL A 105 -1.94 6.96 7.03
N ASP A 106 -2.47 6.79 5.84
CA ASP A 106 -3.75 7.43 5.47
C ASP A 106 -4.96 6.66 5.98
N LYS A 107 -4.91 5.33 5.96
CA LYS A 107 -5.98 4.47 6.50
C LYS A 107 -5.38 3.16 7.00
N ILE A 108 -6.06 2.58 7.98
CA ILE A 108 -5.75 1.24 8.50
C ILE A 108 -6.99 0.40 8.28
N ILE A 109 -6.88 -0.65 7.48
CA ILE A 109 -8.00 -1.51 7.10
C ILE A 109 -7.67 -2.96 7.46
N LEU A 110 -8.55 -3.60 8.21
CA LEU A 110 -8.43 -5.03 8.50
C LEU A 110 -9.07 -5.82 7.36
N LYS A 111 -8.33 -6.77 6.81
CA LYS A 111 -8.77 -7.55 5.65
C LYS A 111 -10.12 -8.23 5.87
N ALA A 112 -10.38 -8.72 7.08
CA ALA A 112 -11.61 -9.43 7.40
C ALA A 112 -12.83 -8.52 7.53
N GLU A 113 -12.66 -7.22 7.60
CA GLU A 113 -13.76 -6.28 7.87
C GLU A 113 -14.41 -5.71 6.62
N ILE A 114 -13.78 -5.86 5.46
CA ILE A 114 -14.34 -5.31 4.22
C ILE A 114 -14.21 -6.31 3.07
N SER A 115 -15.11 -6.18 2.10
CA SER A 115 -15.01 -6.92 0.84
C SER A 115 -14.02 -6.21 -0.09
N LEU A 116 -13.57 -6.92 -1.13
CA LEU A 116 -12.70 -6.29 -2.14
C LEU A 116 -13.44 -5.20 -2.92
N LYS A 117 -14.75 -5.34 -3.09
CA LYS A 117 -15.57 -4.31 -3.73
C LYS A 117 -15.55 -3.03 -2.89
N GLU A 118 -15.75 -3.16 -1.59
CA GLU A 118 -15.68 -2.03 -0.65
C GLU A 118 -14.29 -1.39 -0.67
N LEU A 119 -13.25 -2.21 -0.73
CA LEU A 119 -11.87 -1.73 -0.82
C LEU A 119 -11.69 -0.85 -2.07
N CYS A 120 -12.19 -1.30 -3.22
CA CYS A 120 -12.11 -0.52 -4.46
C CYS A 120 -12.81 0.82 -4.34
N GLU A 121 -13.97 0.85 -3.69
CA GLU A 121 -14.73 2.09 -3.46
C GLU A 121 -13.95 3.06 -2.58
N ILE A 122 -13.35 2.54 -1.50
CA ILE A 122 -12.52 3.33 -0.58
C ILE A 122 -11.31 3.91 -1.32
N ILE A 123 -10.65 3.09 -2.12
CA ILE A 123 -9.48 3.52 -2.89
C ILE A 123 -9.86 4.66 -3.85
N ARG A 124 -10.92 4.49 -4.62
CA ARG A 124 -11.37 5.51 -5.57
C ARG A 124 -11.68 6.83 -4.89
N LYS A 125 -12.39 6.73 -3.76
CA LYS A 125 -12.76 7.93 -2.99
C LYS A 125 -11.52 8.66 -2.49
N GLU A 126 -10.54 7.93 -1.99
CA GLU A 126 -9.31 8.53 -1.46
C GLU A 126 -8.49 9.19 -2.56
N ILE A 127 -8.31 8.51 -3.69
CA ILE A 127 -7.46 9.00 -4.79
C ILE A 127 -8.14 10.16 -5.53
N SER A 128 -9.45 10.11 -5.71
CA SER A 128 -10.17 11.12 -6.48
C SER A 128 -10.35 12.46 -5.76
N GLN A 129 -9.97 12.53 -4.49
CA GLN A 129 -10.06 13.77 -3.69
C GLN A 129 -8.83 14.66 -3.80
N LYS A 130 -8.03 14.49 -4.81
CA LYS A 130 -6.84 15.32 -5.04
C LYS A 130 -7.22 16.74 -5.43
#